data_835ddfc0b3f4b06fc292610ac5e1aa31
#
_entry.id   835ddfc0b3f4b06fc292610ac5e1aa31
#
_cell.length_a   1.000
_cell.length_b   1.000
_cell.length_c   1.000
_cell.angle_alpha   90.00
_cell.angle_beta   90.00
_cell.angle_gamma   90.00
#
_symmetry.space_group_name_H-M   'P 1'
#
loop_
_entity.id
_entity.type
_entity.pdbx_description
1 polymer ?
#
loop_
_entity_poly.entity_id
_entity_poly.type
_entity_poly.pdbx_seq_one_letter_code
_entity_poly.pdbx_strand_id
1 'polypeptide(L)'
;MAFTDEGKITALQLDYVGNVGAHPVSSAVLSNLLRMAGPPYDIPAMHVKVRGALTNTTPTSVYRGAGRPQVTYIVERLMDLAAAAIGLDRAEIRRRNLISAAQLPYQTRLGLTYDSGTFSDNLSLIHI
;
A
#
# COMPACT_ATOMS: atom_id res chain seq x y z
N MET A 1 -3.45 -1.68 -10.16
CA MET A 1 -3.55 -2.96 -9.44
C MET A 1 -4.42 -3.88 -10.28
N ALA A 2 -4.04 -5.13 -10.41
CA ALA A 2 -4.78 -6.14 -11.19
C ALA A 2 -5.42 -7.15 -10.25
N PHE A 3 -6.61 -7.64 -10.62
CA PHE A 3 -7.41 -8.59 -9.84
C PHE A 3 -7.95 -9.70 -10.75
N THR A 4 -8.26 -10.84 -10.16
CA THR A 4 -9.12 -11.85 -10.81
C THR A 4 -10.58 -11.43 -10.74
N ASP A 5 -11.46 -12.12 -11.47
CA ASP A 5 -12.91 -11.88 -11.43
C ASP A 5 -13.50 -12.14 -10.03
N GLU A 6 -12.86 -12.99 -9.22
CA GLU A 6 -13.23 -13.24 -7.82
C GLU A 6 -12.69 -12.20 -6.85
N GLY A 7 -11.96 -11.18 -7.33
CA GLY A 7 -11.42 -10.10 -6.51
C GLY A 7 -10.13 -10.41 -5.77
N LYS A 8 -9.35 -11.41 -6.21
CA LYS A 8 -7.99 -11.65 -5.71
C LYS A 8 -6.99 -10.75 -6.42
N ILE A 9 -6.09 -10.11 -5.66
CA ILE A 9 -5.00 -9.32 -6.21
C ILE A 9 -4.01 -10.24 -6.92
N THR A 10 -3.65 -9.90 -8.14
CA THR A 10 -2.63 -10.61 -8.92
C THR A 10 -1.35 -9.79 -9.07
N ALA A 11 -1.46 -8.47 -9.16
CA ALA A 11 -0.30 -7.60 -9.28
C ALA A 11 -0.59 -6.15 -8.84
N LEU A 12 0.47 -5.47 -8.39
CA LEU A 12 0.47 -4.01 -8.17
C LEU A 12 1.58 -3.37 -9.01
N GLN A 13 1.21 -2.43 -9.87
CA GLN A 13 2.15 -1.51 -10.48
C GLN A 13 1.88 -0.10 -9.96
N LEU A 14 2.93 0.57 -9.46
CA LEU A 14 2.87 1.93 -8.94
C LEU A 14 4.02 2.74 -9.52
N ASP A 15 3.73 3.87 -10.13
CA ASP A 15 4.70 4.90 -10.50
C ASP A 15 4.31 6.20 -9.76
N TYR A 16 5.16 6.62 -8.85
CA TYR A 16 4.93 7.77 -7.98
C TYR A 16 6.01 8.83 -8.18
N VAL A 17 5.57 10.08 -8.31
CA VAL A 17 6.47 11.24 -8.35
C VAL A 17 6.13 12.14 -7.17
N GLY A 18 7.08 12.29 -6.25
CA GLY A 18 6.94 13.17 -5.08
C GLY A 18 7.68 14.49 -5.28
N ASN A 19 7.04 15.59 -4.90
CA ASN A 19 7.72 16.88 -4.82
C ASN A 19 8.71 16.86 -3.65
N VAL A 20 9.98 17.21 -3.90
CA VAL A 20 11.01 17.34 -2.85
C VAL A 20 11.41 18.79 -2.58
N GLY A 21 10.83 19.72 -3.34
CA GLY A 21 11.14 21.15 -3.23
C GLY A 21 12.46 21.54 -3.91
N ALA A 22 12.99 22.70 -3.55
CA ALA A 22 14.17 23.28 -4.20
C ALA A 22 15.46 22.48 -3.92
N HIS A 23 15.53 21.76 -2.81
CA HIS A 23 16.63 20.85 -2.51
C HIS A 23 16.15 19.71 -1.59
N PRO A 24 16.71 18.50 -1.70
CA PRO A 24 16.27 17.38 -0.89
C PRO A 24 16.75 17.54 0.56
N VAL A 25 15.81 17.54 1.51
CA VAL A 25 16.08 17.53 2.95
C VAL A 25 16.07 16.11 3.49
N SER A 26 15.16 15.26 2.99
CA SER A 26 15.02 13.88 3.44
C SER A 26 14.41 13.01 2.33
N SER A 27 14.94 11.81 2.17
CA SER A 27 14.37 10.77 1.30
C SER A 27 13.34 9.89 2.01
N ALA A 28 13.12 10.07 3.32
CA ALA A 28 12.34 9.15 4.14
C ALA A 28 10.88 9.02 3.67
N VAL A 29 10.26 10.10 3.17
CA VAL A 29 8.89 10.05 2.62
C VAL A 29 8.82 9.13 1.42
N LEU A 30 9.76 9.27 0.47
CA LEU A 30 9.80 8.47 -0.77
C LEU A 30 10.20 7.01 -0.50
N SER A 31 11.19 6.79 0.37
CA SER A 31 11.64 5.44 0.71
C SER A 31 10.59 4.66 1.51
N ASN A 32 9.87 5.30 2.42
CA ASN A 32 8.77 4.66 3.13
C ASN A 32 7.60 4.34 2.19
N LEU A 33 7.26 5.23 1.26
CA LEU A 33 6.25 4.95 0.25
C LEU A 33 6.63 3.72 -0.57
N LEU A 34 7.88 3.64 -1.02
CA LEU A 34 8.39 2.48 -1.75
C LEU A 34 8.26 1.19 -0.94
N ARG A 35 8.74 1.18 0.30
CA ARG A 35 8.80 -0.02 1.16
C ARG A 35 7.43 -0.48 1.64
N MET A 36 6.49 0.44 1.81
CA MET A 36 5.17 0.20 2.40
C MET A 36 4.05 0.05 1.35
N ALA A 37 4.39 -0.06 0.07
CA ALA A 37 3.38 -0.28 -0.96
C ALA A 37 2.77 -1.69 -0.83
N GLY A 38 1.49 -1.76 -0.44
CA GLY A 38 0.72 -3.00 -0.44
C GLY A 38 0.26 -3.60 0.88
N PRO A 39 0.92 -3.34 2.03
CA PRO A 39 0.47 -3.95 3.29
C PRO A 39 -0.97 -3.53 3.65
N PRO A 40 -1.75 -4.38 4.33
CA PRO A 40 -1.46 -5.74 4.80
C PRO A 40 -1.90 -6.85 3.82
N TYR A 41 -1.88 -6.57 2.53
CA TYR A 41 -2.39 -7.49 1.50
C TYR A 41 -1.32 -8.42 0.97
N ASP A 42 -1.74 -9.65 0.62
CA ASP A 42 -0.92 -10.62 -0.12
C ASP A 42 -0.92 -10.22 -1.60
N ILE A 43 0.20 -9.67 -2.07
CA ILE A 43 0.37 -9.22 -3.46
C ILE A 43 1.48 -10.03 -4.12
N PRO A 44 1.13 -10.96 -5.03
CA PRO A 44 2.09 -11.90 -5.61
C PRO A 44 3.16 -11.26 -6.49
N ALA A 45 2.80 -10.20 -7.22
CA ALA A 45 3.71 -9.49 -8.12
C ALA A 45 3.64 -7.98 -7.89
N MET A 46 4.80 -7.34 -7.76
CA MET A 46 4.88 -5.90 -7.51
C MET A 46 5.94 -5.25 -8.37
N HIS A 47 5.58 -4.10 -8.97
CA HIS A 47 6.52 -3.17 -9.57
C HIS A 47 6.25 -1.77 -9.02
N VAL A 48 7.18 -1.24 -8.23
CA VAL A 48 7.02 0.07 -7.59
C VAL A 48 8.19 0.97 -7.99
N LYS A 49 7.87 2.07 -8.66
CA LYS A 49 8.82 3.11 -9.05
C LYS A 49 8.48 4.40 -8.31
N VAL A 50 9.46 4.93 -7.59
CA VAL A 50 9.31 6.19 -6.83
C VAL A 50 10.39 7.15 -7.28
N ARG A 51 10.00 8.37 -7.64
CA ARG A 51 10.89 9.43 -8.09
C ARG A 51 10.67 10.69 -7.25
N GLY A 52 11.73 11.40 -6.93
CA GLY A 52 11.67 12.75 -6.37
C GLY A 52 11.85 13.78 -7.47
N ALA A 53 10.96 14.76 -7.54
CA ALA A 53 11.08 15.90 -8.43
C ALA A 53 11.56 17.15 -7.68
N LEU A 54 12.62 17.77 -8.15
CA LEU A 54 13.03 19.10 -7.69
C LEU A 54 12.09 20.14 -8.29
N THR A 55 11.69 21.11 -7.48
CA THR A 55 10.77 22.17 -7.85
C THR A 55 11.15 23.47 -7.16
N ASN A 56 10.59 24.60 -7.60
CA ASN A 56 10.82 25.91 -6.99
C ASN A 56 9.95 26.15 -5.74
N THR A 57 9.53 25.08 -5.05
CA THR A 57 8.74 25.19 -3.82
C THR A 57 9.63 25.02 -2.59
N THR A 58 9.09 25.32 -1.41
CA THR A 58 9.74 25.01 -0.15
C THR A 58 10.13 23.52 -0.09
N PRO A 59 11.34 23.19 0.38
CA PRO A 59 11.77 21.81 0.55
C PRO A 59 10.81 21.03 1.42
N THR A 60 10.47 19.83 0.97
CA THR A 60 9.60 18.92 1.71
C THR A 60 10.43 18.01 2.63
N SER A 61 9.88 17.68 3.78
CA SER A 61 10.52 16.81 4.75
C SER A 61 9.51 15.88 5.40
N VAL A 62 9.95 15.16 6.42
CA VAL A 62 9.11 14.23 7.15
C VAL A 62 8.06 14.96 7.98
N TYR A 63 6.84 14.49 7.91
CA TYR A 63 5.77 14.74 8.84
C TYR A 63 5.28 13.39 9.36
N ARG A 64 4.53 13.36 10.46
CA ARG A 64 4.02 12.11 11.05
C ARG A 64 3.47 11.15 9.99
N GLY A 65 3.95 9.89 9.98
CA GLY A 65 3.63 8.88 8.97
C GLY A 65 4.60 8.83 7.78
N ALA A 66 5.26 9.95 7.40
CA ALA A 66 6.42 10.01 6.48
C ALA A 66 6.27 9.10 5.23
N GLY A 67 5.26 9.34 4.39
CA GLY A 67 4.98 8.57 3.17
C GLY A 67 3.97 7.44 3.34
N ARG A 68 3.72 6.96 4.57
CA ARG A 68 2.71 5.93 4.83
C ARG A 68 1.28 6.38 4.50
N PRO A 69 0.83 7.59 4.88
CA PRO A 69 -0.51 8.05 4.53
C PRO A 69 -0.76 8.07 3.02
N GLN A 70 0.24 8.50 2.24
CA GLN A 70 0.13 8.58 0.79
C GLN A 70 -0.05 7.19 0.16
N VAL A 71 0.78 6.23 0.53
CA VAL A 71 0.69 4.88 -0.03
C VAL A 71 -0.55 4.14 0.47
N THR A 72 -0.94 4.33 1.72
CA THR A 72 -2.19 3.76 2.26
C THR A 72 -3.38 4.29 1.47
N TYR A 73 -3.47 5.61 1.26
CA TYR A 73 -4.54 6.19 0.44
C TYR A 73 -4.59 5.58 -0.96
N ILE A 74 -3.45 5.46 -1.64
CA ILE A 74 -3.37 4.90 -3.00
C ILE A 74 -3.88 3.45 -3.02
N VAL A 75 -3.38 2.61 -2.13
CA VAL A 75 -3.73 1.19 -2.10
C VAL A 75 -5.20 1.00 -1.74
N GLU A 76 -5.67 1.65 -0.67
CA GLU A 76 -7.05 1.53 -0.21
C GLU A 76 -8.06 2.08 -1.23
N ARG A 77 -7.70 3.16 -1.95
CA ARG A 77 -8.53 3.67 -3.03
C ARG A 77 -8.61 2.71 -4.21
N LEU A 78 -7.52 2.02 -4.55
CA LEU A 78 -7.51 0.98 -5.58
C LEU A 78 -8.38 -0.21 -5.19
N MET A 79 -8.39 -0.61 -3.90
CA MET A 79 -9.29 -1.64 -3.37
C MET A 79 -10.76 -1.24 -3.52
N ASP A 80 -11.11 0.01 -3.19
CA ASP A 80 -12.48 0.51 -3.34
C ASP A 80 -12.94 0.55 -4.81
N LEU A 81 -12.07 0.99 -5.71
CA LEU A 81 -12.36 1.01 -7.14
C LEU A 81 -12.55 -0.40 -7.71
N ALA A 82 -11.71 -1.35 -7.29
CA ALA A 82 -11.84 -2.73 -7.69
C ALA A 82 -13.16 -3.34 -7.18
N ALA A 83 -13.49 -3.14 -5.91
CA ALA A 83 -14.75 -3.60 -5.32
C ALA A 83 -15.96 -3.11 -6.13
N ALA A 84 -15.97 -1.83 -6.46
CA ALA A 84 -17.04 -1.23 -7.27
C ALA A 84 -17.10 -1.82 -8.69
N ALA A 85 -15.93 -2.07 -9.32
CA ALA A 85 -15.86 -2.58 -10.70
C ALA A 85 -16.39 -4.00 -10.83
N ILE A 86 -16.19 -4.85 -9.82
CA ILE A 86 -16.60 -6.26 -9.84
C ILE A 86 -17.86 -6.54 -8.99
N GLY A 87 -18.49 -5.49 -8.44
CA GLY A 87 -19.73 -5.62 -7.65
C GLY A 87 -19.54 -6.31 -6.29
N LEU A 88 -18.34 -6.26 -5.70
CA LEU A 88 -18.08 -6.78 -4.36
C LEU A 88 -18.24 -5.72 -3.27
N ASP A 89 -18.57 -6.17 -2.07
CA ASP A 89 -18.49 -5.35 -0.87
C ASP A 89 -17.04 -4.94 -0.56
N ARG A 90 -16.85 -3.72 -0.06
CA ARG A 90 -15.52 -3.15 0.22
C ARG A 90 -14.76 -3.88 1.32
N ALA A 91 -15.46 -4.39 2.34
CA ALA A 91 -14.82 -5.19 3.38
C ALA A 91 -14.49 -6.59 2.86
N GLU A 92 -15.36 -7.16 2.04
CA GLU A 92 -15.17 -8.49 1.48
C GLU A 92 -13.96 -8.58 0.55
N ILE A 93 -13.75 -7.61 -0.34
CA ILE A 93 -12.56 -7.60 -1.20
C ILE A 93 -11.27 -7.52 -0.37
N ARG A 94 -11.29 -6.79 0.75
CA ARG A 94 -10.17 -6.72 1.68
C ARG A 94 -9.92 -8.06 2.38
N ARG A 95 -10.97 -8.71 2.93
CA ARG A 95 -10.84 -10.03 3.57
C ARG A 95 -10.21 -11.06 2.65
N ARG A 96 -10.59 -11.07 1.38
CA ARG A 96 -10.04 -12.01 0.37
C ARG A 96 -8.55 -11.83 0.17
N ASN A 97 -8.02 -10.65 0.40
CA ASN A 97 -6.64 -10.29 0.06
C ASN A 97 -5.73 -10.05 1.26
N LEU A 98 -6.25 -10.07 2.49
CA LEU A 98 -5.42 -9.94 3.69
C LEU A 98 -4.47 -11.13 3.84
N ILE A 99 -3.27 -10.84 4.31
CA ILE A 99 -2.32 -11.87 4.76
C ILE A 99 -2.95 -12.61 5.94
N SER A 100 -3.08 -13.94 5.82
CA SER A 100 -3.64 -14.78 6.88
C SER A 100 -2.61 -15.07 7.97
N ALA A 101 -3.07 -15.37 9.18
CA ALA A 101 -2.19 -15.77 10.28
C ALA A 101 -1.33 -17.01 9.95
N ALA A 102 -1.87 -17.92 9.10
CA ALA A 102 -1.15 -19.12 8.66
C ALA A 102 0.02 -18.84 7.70
N GLN A 103 0.06 -17.65 7.09
CA GLN A 103 1.16 -17.23 6.21
C GLN A 103 2.31 -16.57 6.99
N LEU A 104 2.14 -16.30 8.27
CA LEU A 104 3.17 -15.64 9.08
C LEU A 104 4.29 -16.63 9.52
N PRO A 105 5.54 -16.20 9.53
CA PRO A 105 6.05 -14.89 9.12
C PRO A 105 5.97 -14.70 7.60
N TYR A 106 5.40 -13.57 7.17
CA TYR A 106 5.18 -13.24 5.75
C TYR A 106 6.18 -12.19 5.28
N GLN A 107 6.94 -12.50 4.26
CA GLN A 107 7.83 -11.54 3.62
C GLN A 107 7.16 -10.92 2.39
N THR A 108 6.99 -9.59 2.40
CA THR A 108 6.48 -8.86 1.25
C THR A 108 7.47 -8.86 0.08
N ARG A 109 6.99 -8.63 -1.12
CA ARG A 109 7.86 -8.52 -2.32
C ARG A 109 8.82 -7.33 -2.27
N LEU A 110 8.62 -6.39 -1.35
CA LEU A 110 9.47 -5.22 -1.14
C LEU A 110 10.39 -5.36 0.10
N GLY A 111 10.52 -6.58 0.63
CA GLY A 111 11.50 -6.93 1.66
C GLY A 111 11.10 -6.61 3.11
N LEU A 112 9.83 -6.26 3.36
CA LEU A 112 9.31 -6.17 4.73
C LEU A 112 8.85 -7.55 5.19
N THR A 113 9.07 -7.85 6.47
CA THR A 113 8.59 -9.07 7.11
C THR A 113 7.55 -8.73 8.17
N TYR A 114 6.39 -9.37 8.08
CA TYR A 114 5.39 -9.41 9.14
C TYR A 114 5.59 -10.70 9.93
N ASP A 115 5.93 -10.57 11.19
CA ASP A 115 6.20 -11.68 12.10
C ASP A 115 4.94 -12.14 12.86
N SER A 116 3.99 -11.24 13.02
CA SER A 116 2.76 -11.44 13.78
C SER A 116 1.61 -10.58 13.24
N GLY A 117 0.37 -10.95 13.55
CA GLY A 117 -0.82 -10.16 13.23
C GLY A 117 -2.06 -11.00 12.99
N THR A 118 -3.23 -10.44 13.33
CA THR A 118 -4.56 -10.99 13.05
C THR A 118 -5.34 -9.98 12.20
N PHE A 119 -4.88 -9.77 10.95
CA PHE A 119 -5.40 -8.69 10.09
C PHE A 119 -6.89 -8.82 9.80
N SER A 120 -7.39 -10.05 9.61
CA SER A 120 -8.81 -10.32 9.37
C SER A 120 -9.68 -9.97 10.59
N ASP A 121 -9.20 -10.28 11.80
CA ASP A 121 -9.93 -9.99 13.03
C ASP A 121 -10.00 -8.48 13.26
N ASN A 122 -8.89 -7.76 13.02
CA ASN A 122 -8.85 -6.31 13.12
C ASN A 122 -9.84 -5.66 12.14
N LEU A 123 -9.91 -6.15 10.89
CA LEU A 123 -10.90 -5.66 9.93
C LEU A 123 -12.34 -5.92 10.41
N SER A 124 -12.59 -7.09 11.01
CA SER A 124 -13.93 -7.45 11.52
C SER A 124 -14.35 -6.57 12.69
N LEU A 125 -13.43 -6.22 13.60
CA LEU A 125 -13.71 -5.33 14.74
C LEU A 125 -14.17 -3.92 14.32
N ILE A 126 -13.71 -3.42 13.17
CA ILE A 126 -14.12 -2.10 12.66
C ILE A 126 -15.60 -2.09 12.20
N HIS A 127 -16.16 -3.27 11.90
CA HIS A 127 -17.49 -3.40 11.31
C HIS A 127 -18.55 -3.95 12.30
N ILE A 128 -18.26 -3.95 13.60
CA ILE A 128 -19.21 -4.32 14.66
C ILE A 128 -20.16 -3.17 14.98
#